data_0cfe7b1e43c45323f8aff604bffd27c2
#
_entry.id   0cfe7b1e43c45323f8aff604bffd27c2
#
_cell.length_a   1.000
_cell.length_b   1.000
_cell.length_c   1.000
_cell.angle_alpha   90.00
_cell.angle_beta   90.00
_cell.angle_gamma   90.00
#
_symmetry.space_group_name_H-M   'P 1'
#
loop_
_entity.id
_entity.type
_entity.pdbx_description
1 polymer ?
#
loop_
_entity_poly.entity_id
_entity_poly.type
_entity_poly.pdbx_seq_one_letter_code
_entity_poly.pdbx_strand_id
1 'polypeptide(L)'
;MDHGDGRGIPKNLKRLNVTDELPAVIYDVRTLPSFYQMMVADGRIENLSPYLEEDEEWRNMIEPAVMEGCTDEDGNIYLGPISTAAFACAGMFWNPELFAEAGIEKFPETWEEFWDCCDRLQANGITPLGLHTEGTGWAPMLIATAEAAHTEEGYAFMKELLPESYSNDTGLEIAETLQKLFRYTTEDAIHADYDVAYNNFVAGKVAMIPNGYWMIDQLPEEWM
;
A
#
# COMPACT_ATOMS: atom_id res chain seq x y z
N MET A 1 5.63 -26.76 1.67
CA MET A 1 5.89 -25.35 1.45
C MET A 1 5.48 -24.68 2.76
N ASP A 2 6.43 -24.10 3.46
CA ASP A 2 6.19 -23.51 4.76
C ASP A 2 5.54 -22.14 4.53
N HIS A 3 4.25 -22.02 4.77
CA HIS A 3 3.52 -20.77 4.82
C HIS A 3 3.78 -20.09 6.18
N GLY A 4 5.07 -19.87 6.49
CA GLY A 4 5.46 -19.07 7.64
C GLY A 4 4.94 -17.66 7.48
N ASP A 5 4.51 -17.07 8.58
CA ASP A 5 3.92 -15.74 8.82
C ASP A 5 4.66 -14.52 8.21
N GLY A 6 5.20 -14.60 7.03
CA GLY A 6 5.94 -13.54 6.31
C GLY A 6 7.19 -13.01 7.04
N ARG A 7 7.27 -13.16 8.36
CA ARG A 7 8.39 -12.68 9.19
C ARG A 7 9.67 -13.52 9.06
N GLY A 8 9.57 -14.73 8.55
CA GLY A 8 10.71 -15.64 8.32
C GLY A 8 11.48 -15.40 7.02
N ILE A 9 10.82 -14.92 5.98
CA ILE A 9 11.39 -14.72 4.64
C ILE A 9 12.56 -13.72 4.65
N PRO A 10 12.45 -12.52 5.27
CA PRO A 10 13.55 -11.55 5.30
C PRO A 10 14.81 -12.06 5.97
N LYS A 11 14.67 -12.79 7.09
CA LYS A 11 15.81 -13.37 7.81
C LYS A 11 16.48 -14.47 7.01
N ASN A 12 15.69 -15.28 6.33
CA ASN A 12 16.22 -16.37 5.51
C ASN A 12 16.97 -15.84 4.28
N LEU A 13 16.42 -14.84 3.57
CA LEU A 13 17.11 -14.21 2.43
C LEU A 13 18.45 -13.59 2.82
N LYS A 14 18.50 -12.87 3.94
CA LYS A 14 19.77 -12.30 4.44
C LYS A 14 20.82 -13.40 4.73
N ARG A 15 20.40 -14.52 5.34
CA ARG A 15 21.28 -15.67 5.57
C ARG A 15 21.76 -16.28 4.23
N LEU A 16 20.85 -16.54 3.30
CA LEU A 16 21.18 -17.11 1.99
C LEU A 16 22.13 -16.21 1.18
N ASN A 17 21.97 -14.89 1.30
CA ASN A 17 22.90 -13.94 0.68
C ASN A 17 24.33 -14.07 1.26
N VAL A 18 24.47 -14.21 2.57
CA VAL A 18 25.76 -14.36 3.24
C VAL A 18 26.41 -15.72 2.92
N THR A 19 25.62 -16.79 2.77
CA THR A 19 26.12 -18.13 2.46
C THR A 19 26.29 -18.42 0.97
N ASP A 20 26.00 -17.43 0.11
CA ASP A 20 26.04 -17.57 -1.35
C ASP A 20 25.06 -18.64 -1.91
N GLU A 21 23.93 -18.78 -1.24
CA GLU A 21 22.89 -19.78 -1.54
C GLU A 21 21.56 -19.13 -1.98
N LEU A 22 21.62 -17.94 -2.60
CA LEU A 22 20.42 -17.26 -3.09
C LEU A 22 19.73 -18.11 -4.15
N PRO A 23 18.38 -18.17 -4.14
CA PRO A 23 17.63 -18.81 -5.22
C PRO A 23 17.76 -18.02 -6.52
N ALA A 24 17.57 -18.70 -7.65
CA ALA A 24 17.60 -18.07 -8.97
C ALA A 24 16.53 -17.01 -9.19
N VAL A 25 15.41 -17.09 -8.47
CA VAL A 25 14.30 -16.11 -8.51
C VAL A 25 13.91 -15.77 -7.08
N ILE A 26 13.82 -14.49 -6.79
CA ILE A 26 13.36 -13.96 -5.50
C ILE A 26 12.07 -13.17 -5.75
N TYR A 27 10.99 -13.59 -5.11
CA TYR A 27 9.72 -12.89 -5.17
C TYR A 27 9.67 -11.79 -4.11
N ASP A 28 9.15 -10.61 -4.48
CA ASP A 28 8.81 -9.52 -3.57
C ASP A 28 9.97 -8.94 -2.73
N VAL A 29 11.19 -8.98 -3.27
CA VAL A 29 12.39 -8.47 -2.59
C VAL A 29 12.33 -6.95 -2.32
N ARG A 30 11.53 -6.21 -3.11
CA ARG A 30 11.36 -4.75 -2.97
C ARG A 30 10.68 -4.36 -1.67
N THR A 31 9.95 -5.25 -1.01
CA THR A 31 9.40 -5.03 0.35
C THR A 31 10.47 -4.89 1.42
N LEU A 32 11.74 -5.16 1.07
CA LEU A 32 12.92 -4.97 1.90
C LEU A 32 13.87 -3.95 1.24
N PRO A 33 13.50 -2.66 1.13
CA PRO A 33 14.15 -1.72 0.23
C PRO A 33 15.66 -1.59 0.45
N SER A 34 16.13 -1.43 1.69
CA SER A 34 17.59 -1.33 1.97
C SER A 34 18.34 -2.60 1.62
N PHE A 35 17.73 -3.78 1.81
CA PHE A 35 18.35 -5.05 1.44
C PHE A 35 18.36 -5.23 -0.07
N TYR A 36 17.30 -4.85 -0.75
CA TYR A 36 17.22 -4.84 -2.21
C TYR A 36 18.32 -3.95 -2.82
N GLN A 37 18.42 -2.69 -2.37
CA GLN A 37 19.45 -1.77 -2.86
C GLN A 37 20.88 -2.29 -2.62
N MET A 38 21.15 -2.86 -1.44
CA MET A 38 22.43 -3.50 -1.16
C MET A 38 22.71 -4.65 -2.15
N MET A 39 21.72 -5.51 -2.42
CA MET A 39 21.91 -6.64 -3.35
C MET A 39 22.14 -6.18 -4.79
N VAL A 40 21.50 -5.09 -5.23
CA VAL A 40 21.76 -4.46 -6.53
C VAL A 40 23.19 -3.92 -6.57
N ALA A 41 23.61 -3.14 -5.57
CA ALA A 41 24.94 -2.56 -5.49
C ALA A 41 26.05 -3.61 -5.44
N ASP A 42 25.80 -4.76 -4.79
CA ASP A 42 26.75 -5.89 -4.70
C ASP A 42 26.72 -6.81 -5.94
N GLY A 43 25.90 -6.46 -6.98
CA GLY A 43 25.78 -7.28 -8.19
C GLY A 43 25.13 -8.65 -7.95
N ARG A 44 24.28 -8.78 -6.94
CA ARG A 44 23.59 -10.02 -6.57
C ARG A 44 22.24 -10.20 -7.27
N ILE A 45 21.77 -9.15 -7.91
CA ILE A 45 20.53 -9.15 -8.74
C ILE A 45 20.93 -8.82 -10.16
N GLU A 46 20.47 -9.62 -11.08
CA GLU A 46 20.74 -9.47 -12.52
C GLU A 46 20.07 -8.23 -13.08
N ASN A 47 20.79 -7.46 -13.92
CA ASN A 47 20.20 -6.37 -14.68
C ASN A 47 19.43 -6.94 -15.89
N LEU A 48 18.14 -6.72 -15.91
CA LEU A 48 17.23 -7.26 -16.93
C LEU A 48 17.16 -6.39 -18.20
N SER A 49 17.71 -5.16 -18.18
CA SER A 49 17.64 -4.22 -19.31
C SER A 49 18.19 -4.82 -20.62
N PRO A 50 19.36 -5.50 -20.67
CA PRO A 50 19.85 -6.09 -21.91
C PRO A 50 18.91 -7.15 -22.49
N TYR A 51 18.27 -7.95 -21.63
CA TYR A 51 17.35 -9.00 -22.07
C TYR A 51 16.05 -8.41 -22.65
N LEU A 52 15.56 -7.31 -22.06
CA LEU A 52 14.39 -6.59 -22.58
C LEU A 52 14.69 -5.84 -23.88
N GLU A 53 15.94 -5.45 -24.13
CA GLU A 53 16.37 -4.90 -25.41
C GLU A 53 16.39 -5.97 -26.52
N GLU A 54 16.79 -7.18 -26.21
CA GLU A 54 16.85 -8.31 -27.15
C GLU A 54 15.50 -8.95 -27.41
N ASP A 55 14.58 -8.94 -26.43
CA ASP A 55 13.25 -9.55 -26.50
C ASP A 55 12.15 -8.47 -26.63
N GLU A 56 11.85 -8.10 -27.89
CA GLU A 56 10.79 -7.14 -28.18
C GLU A 56 9.38 -7.64 -27.76
N GLU A 57 9.13 -8.94 -27.79
CA GLU A 57 7.83 -9.50 -27.40
C GLU A 57 7.62 -9.29 -25.90
N TRP A 58 8.59 -9.66 -25.09
CA TRP A 58 8.54 -9.42 -23.64
C TRP A 58 8.41 -7.94 -23.31
N ARG A 59 9.25 -7.09 -23.91
CA ARG A 59 9.20 -5.63 -23.67
C ARG A 59 7.83 -5.04 -24.01
N ASN A 60 7.23 -5.45 -25.13
CA ASN A 60 5.94 -4.91 -25.58
C ASN A 60 4.74 -5.45 -24.80
N MET A 61 4.91 -6.52 -24.03
CA MET A 61 3.87 -7.01 -23.10
C MET A 61 3.71 -6.13 -21.87
N ILE A 62 4.74 -5.35 -21.51
CA ILE A 62 4.76 -4.54 -20.30
C ILE A 62 4.24 -3.14 -20.61
N GLU A 63 3.18 -2.70 -19.92
CA GLU A 63 2.67 -1.34 -20.08
C GLU A 63 3.72 -0.29 -19.66
N PRO A 64 3.75 0.89 -20.32
CA PRO A 64 4.75 1.92 -20.03
C PRO A 64 4.82 2.35 -18.57
N ALA A 65 3.68 2.47 -17.88
CA ALA A 65 3.64 2.85 -16.46
C ALA A 65 4.24 1.77 -15.55
N VAL A 66 4.11 0.49 -15.90
CA VAL A 66 4.74 -0.64 -15.17
C VAL A 66 6.24 -0.63 -15.43
N MET A 67 6.65 -0.42 -16.68
CA MET A 67 8.05 -0.31 -17.06
C MET A 67 8.74 0.83 -16.30
N GLU A 68 8.12 2.01 -16.26
CA GLU A 68 8.61 3.17 -15.49
C GLU A 68 8.80 2.82 -14.01
N GLY A 69 7.84 2.12 -13.40
CA GLY A 69 7.91 1.70 -11.99
C GLY A 69 8.99 0.65 -11.69
N CYS A 70 9.50 -0.05 -12.70
CA CYS A 70 10.58 -1.04 -12.58
C CYS A 70 11.95 -0.48 -12.94
N THR A 71 12.02 0.69 -13.57
CA THR A 71 13.26 1.33 -14.06
C THR A 71 13.82 2.24 -12.95
N ASP A 72 15.11 2.11 -12.67
CA ASP A 72 15.83 2.97 -11.73
C ASP A 72 16.25 4.31 -12.38
N GLU A 73 16.86 5.19 -11.59
CA GLU A 73 17.31 6.52 -12.05
C GLU A 73 18.39 6.46 -13.15
N ASP A 74 19.15 5.38 -13.19
CA ASP A 74 20.20 5.14 -14.20
C ASP A 74 19.66 4.44 -15.46
N GLY A 75 18.37 4.14 -15.51
CA GLY A 75 17.71 3.45 -16.61
C GLY A 75 17.83 1.94 -16.59
N ASN A 76 18.28 1.35 -15.48
CA ASN A 76 18.39 -0.09 -15.33
C ASN A 76 17.11 -0.70 -14.77
N ILE A 77 16.90 -1.99 -15.08
CA ILE A 77 15.75 -2.76 -14.62
C ILE A 77 16.27 -4.02 -13.90
N TYR A 78 16.02 -4.08 -12.60
CA TYR A 78 16.39 -5.23 -11.75
C TYR A 78 15.18 -6.01 -11.26
N LEU A 79 13.96 -5.54 -11.56
CA LEU A 79 12.69 -6.13 -11.16
C LEU A 79 11.89 -6.56 -12.39
N GLY A 80 11.66 -7.85 -12.53
CA GLY A 80 10.72 -8.37 -13.53
C GLY A 80 9.29 -8.23 -12.99
N PRO A 81 8.39 -7.46 -13.65
CA PRO A 81 7.01 -7.33 -13.20
C PRO A 81 6.26 -8.65 -13.36
N ILE A 82 5.47 -9.02 -12.35
CA ILE A 82 4.57 -10.18 -12.40
C ILE A 82 3.29 -9.82 -13.15
N SER A 83 2.76 -8.61 -12.93
CA SER A 83 1.69 -8.04 -13.75
C SER A 83 2.29 -7.11 -14.79
N THR A 84 1.90 -7.30 -16.03
CA THR A 84 2.34 -6.45 -17.15
C THR A 84 1.42 -5.26 -17.38
N ALA A 85 0.25 -5.21 -16.71
CA ALA A 85 -0.74 -4.15 -16.79
C ALA A 85 -0.71 -3.27 -15.53
N ALA A 86 -0.74 -1.96 -15.72
CA ALA A 86 -0.94 -1.01 -14.63
C ALA A 86 -2.42 -0.97 -14.23
N PHE A 87 -2.70 -1.07 -12.94
CA PHE A 87 -4.06 -0.95 -12.42
C PHE A 87 -4.06 -0.39 -10.99
N ALA A 88 -5.11 0.34 -10.64
CA ALA A 88 -5.36 0.75 -9.28
C ALA A 88 -5.87 -0.45 -8.48
N CYS A 89 -5.07 -0.94 -7.54
CA CYS A 89 -5.40 -2.15 -6.76
C CYS A 89 -5.97 -1.84 -5.38
N ALA A 90 -6.01 -0.58 -4.96
CA ALA A 90 -6.48 -0.16 -3.66
C ALA A 90 -7.45 1.02 -3.76
N GLY A 91 -8.31 1.14 -2.75
CA GLY A 91 -9.29 2.20 -2.65
C GLY A 91 -9.96 2.21 -1.28
N MET A 92 -11.13 2.83 -1.20
CA MET A 92 -11.94 2.90 0.01
C MET A 92 -13.25 2.15 -0.22
N PHE A 93 -13.51 1.14 0.61
CA PHE A 93 -14.84 0.56 0.72
C PHE A 93 -15.65 1.37 1.74
N TRP A 94 -16.93 1.59 1.49
CA TRP A 94 -17.78 2.38 2.36
C TRP A 94 -19.20 1.78 2.47
N ASN A 95 -19.81 2.02 3.62
CA ASN A 95 -21.18 1.55 3.91
C ASN A 95 -22.19 2.67 3.64
N PRO A 96 -23.02 2.56 2.57
CA PRO A 96 -23.96 3.60 2.19
C PRO A 96 -25.07 3.82 3.23
N GLU A 97 -25.43 2.82 4.03
CA GLU A 97 -26.47 2.95 5.06
C GLU A 97 -25.98 3.85 6.21
N LEU A 98 -24.73 3.62 6.68
CA LEU A 98 -24.13 4.46 7.73
C LEU A 98 -23.88 5.90 7.24
N PHE A 99 -23.54 6.07 5.97
CA PHE A 99 -23.46 7.40 5.34
C PHE A 99 -24.81 8.10 5.31
N ALA A 100 -25.87 7.41 4.92
CA ALA A 100 -27.23 7.95 4.90
C ALA A 100 -27.70 8.34 6.32
N GLU A 101 -27.39 7.55 7.34
CA GLU A 101 -27.68 7.88 8.75
C GLU A 101 -26.98 9.18 9.19
N ALA A 102 -25.79 9.47 8.71
CA ALA A 102 -25.06 10.72 8.93
C ALA A 102 -25.51 11.85 7.98
N GLY A 103 -26.50 11.61 7.10
CA GLY A 103 -26.98 12.57 6.11
C GLY A 103 -25.97 12.81 4.97
N ILE A 104 -25.12 11.84 4.65
CA ILE A 104 -24.12 11.90 3.58
C ILE A 104 -24.64 11.10 2.40
N GLU A 105 -24.84 11.76 1.25
CA GLU A 105 -25.51 11.15 0.09
C GLU A 105 -24.53 10.46 -0.88
N LYS A 106 -23.25 10.85 -0.89
CA LYS A 106 -22.22 10.32 -1.78
C LYS A 106 -20.87 10.20 -1.09
N PHE A 107 -20.00 9.38 -1.67
CA PHE A 107 -18.59 9.31 -1.25
C PHE A 107 -17.88 10.63 -1.55
N PRO A 108 -16.98 11.14 -0.68
CA PRO A 108 -16.24 12.38 -0.87
C PRO A 108 -15.31 12.31 -2.09
N GLU A 109 -15.19 13.42 -2.81
CA GLU A 109 -14.35 13.54 -4.02
C GLU A 109 -13.06 14.32 -3.77
N THR A 110 -12.96 15.03 -2.63
CA THR A 110 -11.79 15.80 -2.21
C THR A 110 -11.37 15.43 -0.80
N TRP A 111 -10.14 15.77 -0.42
CA TRP A 111 -9.66 15.57 0.95
C TRP A 111 -10.41 16.42 1.98
N GLU A 112 -10.82 17.63 1.62
CA GLU A 112 -11.66 18.46 2.48
C GLU A 112 -13.02 17.79 2.76
N GLU A 113 -13.70 17.31 1.71
CA GLU A 113 -14.94 16.55 1.84
C GLU A 113 -14.77 15.24 2.62
N PHE A 114 -13.63 14.55 2.45
CA PHE A 114 -13.32 13.32 3.19
C PHE A 114 -13.22 13.58 4.70
N TRP A 115 -12.54 14.64 5.09
CA TRP A 115 -12.43 14.99 6.50
C TRP A 115 -13.75 15.49 7.09
N ASP A 116 -14.53 16.29 6.34
CA ASP A 116 -15.90 16.69 6.74
C ASP A 116 -16.80 15.45 6.89
N CYS A 117 -16.69 14.48 5.99
CA CYS A 117 -17.40 13.21 6.08
C CYS A 117 -17.04 12.47 7.38
N CYS A 118 -15.77 12.38 7.74
CA CYS A 118 -15.33 11.77 8.99
C CYS A 118 -15.91 12.49 10.21
N ASP A 119 -15.88 13.83 10.23
CA ASP A 119 -16.45 14.64 11.31
C ASP A 119 -17.97 14.41 11.46
N ARG A 120 -18.71 14.36 10.33
CA ARG A 120 -20.15 14.14 10.34
C ARG A 120 -20.53 12.74 10.80
N LEU A 121 -19.80 11.70 10.37
CA LEU A 121 -20.00 10.34 10.86
C LEU A 121 -19.80 10.29 12.37
N GLN A 122 -18.68 10.83 12.86
CA GLN A 122 -18.36 10.84 14.29
C GLN A 122 -19.39 11.64 15.12
N ALA A 123 -19.87 12.77 14.62
CA ALA A 123 -20.92 13.57 15.27
C ALA A 123 -22.24 12.81 15.39
N ASN A 124 -22.52 11.83 14.52
CA ASN A 124 -23.67 10.95 14.59
C ASN A 124 -23.39 9.64 15.38
N GLY A 125 -22.25 9.52 16.05
CA GLY A 125 -21.88 8.35 16.84
C GLY A 125 -21.43 7.15 16.02
N ILE A 126 -21.09 7.37 14.74
CA ILE A 126 -20.61 6.35 13.82
C ILE A 126 -19.09 6.46 13.73
N THR A 127 -18.36 5.37 13.98
CA THR A 127 -16.91 5.33 13.79
C THR A 127 -16.58 5.40 12.30
N PRO A 128 -15.82 6.44 11.83
CA PRO A 128 -15.60 6.61 10.39
C PRO A 128 -14.76 5.51 9.74
N LEU A 129 -13.65 5.09 10.36
CA LEU A 129 -12.62 4.29 9.71
C LEU A 129 -12.35 2.96 10.44
N GLY A 130 -12.28 1.88 9.69
CA GLY A 130 -11.70 0.61 10.11
C GLY A 130 -10.22 0.57 9.74
N LEU A 131 -9.34 0.77 10.71
CA LEU A 131 -7.89 0.71 10.52
C LEU A 131 -7.29 -0.42 11.33
N HIS A 132 -6.12 -0.89 10.89
CA HIS A 132 -5.34 -1.90 11.60
C HIS A 132 -3.84 -1.63 11.41
N THR A 133 -3.03 -1.99 12.41
CA THR A 133 -1.58 -1.82 12.35
C THR A 133 -0.81 -3.03 12.88
N GLU A 134 -1.47 -4.01 13.49
CA GLU A 134 -0.77 -5.22 13.94
C GLU A 134 -0.25 -6.03 12.75
N GLY A 135 1.04 -6.32 12.78
CA GLY A 135 1.75 -7.02 11.71
C GLY A 135 2.10 -6.16 10.49
N THR A 136 1.32 -5.12 10.20
CA THR A 136 1.59 -4.20 9.07
C THR A 136 0.81 -2.90 9.19
N GLY A 137 1.43 -1.78 8.85
CA GLY A 137 0.80 -0.44 8.85
C GLY A 137 0.28 0.00 7.47
N TRP A 138 0.10 -0.89 6.50
CA TRP A 138 -0.24 -0.49 5.13
C TRP A 138 -1.61 0.19 5.02
N ALA A 139 -2.62 -0.20 5.80
CA ALA A 139 -3.97 0.35 5.70
C ALA A 139 -4.03 1.88 5.98
N PRO A 140 -3.53 2.40 7.11
CA PRO A 140 -3.45 3.85 7.30
C PRO A 140 -2.48 4.52 6.32
N MET A 141 -1.43 3.83 5.87
CA MET A 141 -0.49 4.36 4.89
C MET A 141 -1.11 4.54 3.50
N LEU A 142 -2.11 3.75 3.10
CA LEU A 142 -2.84 3.99 1.85
C LEU A 142 -3.44 5.40 1.80
N ILE A 143 -4.08 5.82 2.89
CA ILE A 143 -4.69 7.16 2.98
C ILE A 143 -3.62 8.24 3.06
N ALA A 144 -2.65 8.09 3.96
CA ALA A 144 -1.59 9.08 4.14
C ALA A 144 -0.74 9.27 2.88
N THR A 145 -0.44 8.19 2.17
CA THR A 145 0.28 8.25 0.88
C THR A 145 -0.55 8.94 -0.20
N ALA A 146 -1.85 8.63 -0.29
CA ALA A 146 -2.73 9.23 -1.28
C ALA A 146 -2.94 10.73 -1.02
N GLU A 147 -3.04 11.15 0.25
CA GLU A 147 -3.14 12.56 0.62
C GLU A 147 -1.82 13.29 0.31
N ALA A 148 -0.67 12.77 0.70
CA ALA A 148 0.63 13.37 0.39
C ALA A 148 0.88 13.47 -1.13
N ALA A 149 0.46 12.47 -1.91
CA ALA A 149 0.67 12.43 -3.35
C ALA A 149 -0.29 13.32 -4.17
N HIS A 150 -1.17 14.11 -3.53
CA HIS A 150 -2.06 15.04 -4.25
C HIS A 150 -1.35 16.27 -4.83
N THR A 151 -0.11 16.55 -4.40
CA THR A 151 0.77 17.58 -4.94
C THR A 151 1.86 16.97 -5.82
N GLU A 152 2.44 17.75 -6.73
CA GLU A 152 3.56 17.28 -7.56
C GLU A 152 4.78 16.91 -6.73
N GLU A 153 5.10 17.70 -5.69
CA GLU A 153 6.21 17.45 -4.77
C GLU A 153 5.99 16.20 -3.93
N GLY A 154 4.81 16.06 -3.33
CA GLY A 154 4.45 14.88 -2.55
C GLY A 154 4.40 13.61 -3.40
N TYR A 155 3.89 13.69 -4.64
CA TYR A 155 3.91 12.57 -5.58
C TYR A 155 5.34 12.15 -5.93
N ALA A 156 6.23 13.10 -6.23
CA ALA A 156 7.65 12.80 -6.49
C ALA A 156 8.31 12.12 -5.28
N PHE A 157 8.10 12.68 -4.08
CA PHE A 157 8.62 12.09 -2.83
C PHE A 157 8.12 10.67 -2.58
N MET A 158 6.82 10.40 -2.80
CA MET A 158 6.23 9.07 -2.59
C MET A 158 6.68 8.02 -3.62
N LYS A 159 7.26 8.44 -4.74
CA LYS A 159 7.87 7.52 -5.73
C LYS A 159 9.26 7.03 -5.31
N GLU A 160 9.93 7.72 -4.40
CA GLU A 160 11.25 7.29 -3.92
C GLU A 160 11.14 6.00 -3.11
N LEU A 161 11.96 5.01 -3.45
CA LEU A 161 11.96 3.72 -2.74
C LEU A 161 12.47 3.87 -1.30
N LEU A 162 13.48 4.73 -1.12
CA LEU A 162 14.06 5.09 0.19
C LEU A 162 14.46 6.57 0.17
N PRO A 163 13.58 7.48 0.58
CA PRO A 163 13.93 8.88 0.75
C PRO A 163 15.09 9.05 1.72
N GLU A 164 16.00 9.96 1.43
CA GLU A 164 17.13 10.27 2.34
C GLU A 164 16.65 10.69 3.72
N SER A 165 15.53 11.40 3.79
CA SER A 165 14.96 11.90 5.03
C SER A 165 13.46 12.12 4.89
N TYR A 166 12.71 11.77 5.93
CA TYR A 166 11.32 12.18 6.14
C TYR A 166 11.20 13.50 6.92
N SER A 167 12.33 14.17 7.26
CA SER A 167 12.33 15.46 7.94
C SER A 167 12.18 16.60 6.94
N ASN A 168 11.06 16.61 6.23
CA ASN A 168 10.65 17.61 5.25
C ASN A 168 9.13 17.85 5.35
N ASP A 169 8.60 18.77 4.57
CA ASP A 169 7.19 19.16 4.64
C ASP A 169 6.26 17.98 4.28
N THR A 170 6.58 17.18 3.27
CA THR A 170 5.80 15.98 2.92
C THR A 170 5.81 14.93 4.02
N GLY A 171 6.97 14.67 4.63
CA GLY A 171 7.07 13.75 5.77
C GLY A 171 6.30 14.22 6.99
N LEU A 172 6.25 15.54 7.23
CA LEU A 172 5.43 16.15 8.27
C LEU A 172 3.93 15.98 7.97
N GLU A 173 3.50 16.27 6.75
CA GLU A 173 2.11 16.06 6.29
C GLU A 173 1.66 14.61 6.48
N ILE A 174 2.48 13.63 6.08
CA ILE A 174 2.21 12.20 6.32
C ILE A 174 2.01 11.91 7.81
N ALA A 175 2.88 12.42 8.67
CA ALA A 175 2.80 12.21 10.11
C ALA A 175 1.53 12.84 10.73
N GLU A 176 1.16 14.04 10.30
CA GLU A 176 -0.05 14.74 10.74
C GLU A 176 -1.31 14.01 10.26
N THR A 177 -1.32 13.55 9.01
CA THR A 177 -2.41 12.73 8.47
C THR A 177 -2.57 11.43 9.25
N LEU A 178 -1.50 10.70 9.51
CA LEU A 178 -1.56 9.50 10.34
C LEU A 178 -2.10 9.80 11.74
N GLN A 179 -1.63 10.86 12.40
CA GLN A 179 -2.15 11.27 13.70
C GLN A 179 -3.64 11.60 13.64
N LYS A 180 -4.09 12.25 12.56
CA LYS A 180 -5.49 12.62 12.35
C LYS A 180 -6.37 11.40 12.13
N LEU A 181 -5.93 10.44 11.31
CA LEU A 181 -6.66 9.20 11.02
C LEU A 181 -7.02 8.42 12.29
N PHE A 182 -6.09 8.34 13.25
CA PHE A 182 -6.31 7.63 14.52
C PHE A 182 -7.31 8.30 15.47
N ARG A 183 -7.83 9.49 15.13
CA ARG A 183 -8.97 10.11 15.84
C ARG A 183 -10.32 9.62 15.32
N TYR A 184 -10.35 9.01 14.14
CA TYR A 184 -11.55 8.59 13.42
C TYR A 184 -11.70 7.07 13.33
N THR A 185 -10.90 6.31 14.05
CA THR A 185 -10.94 4.84 14.04
C THR A 185 -11.30 4.27 15.41
N THR A 186 -11.41 2.94 15.51
CA THR A 186 -11.64 2.24 16.78
C THR A 186 -10.47 2.38 17.74
N GLU A 187 -10.73 2.32 19.04
CA GLU A 187 -9.69 2.46 20.08
C GLU A 187 -8.60 1.37 20.00
N ASP A 188 -8.95 0.19 19.50
CA ASP A 188 -8.07 -0.96 19.35
C ASP A 188 -7.27 -0.97 18.04
N ALA A 189 -7.47 -0.03 17.12
CA ALA A 189 -6.87 -0.03 15.78
C ALA A 189 -5.34 -0.17 15.77
N ILE A 190 -4.64 0.34 16.79
CA ILE A 190 -3.18 0.22 16.93
C ILE A 190 -2.75 -1.24 17.19
N HIS A 191 -3.63 -2.05 17.76
CA HIS A 191 -3.39 -3.46 18.09
C HIS A 191 -4.27 -4.41 17.27
N ALA A 192 -5.13 -3.87 16.41
CA ALA A 192 -5.98 -4.65 15.54
C ALA A 192 -5.19 -5.19 14.35
N ASP A 193 -5.46 -6.44 14.01
CA ASP A 193 -5.06 -7.03 12.74
C ASP A 193 -6.11 -6.77 11.65
N TYR A 194 -5.82 -7.26 10.44
CA TYR A 194 -6.72 -7.15 9.30
C TYR A 194 -8.11 -7.72 9.59
N ASP A 195 -8.19 -8.90 10.23
CA ASP A 195 -9.45 -9.59 10.45
C ASP A 195 -10.37 -8.80 11.40
N VAL A 196 -9.80 -8.13 12.40
CA VAL A 196 -10.55 -7.24 13.30
C VAL A 196 -11.13 -6.05 12.54
N ALA A 197 -10.35 -5.36 11.72
CA ALA A 197 -10.80 -4.21 10.93
C ALA A 197 -11.88 -4.63 9.91
N TYR A 198 -11.67 -5.74 9.21
CA TYR A 198 -12.62 -6.31 8.27
C TYR A 198 -13.95 -6.67 8.94
N ASN A 199 -13.90 -7.41 10.05
CA ASN A 199 -15.11 -7.80 10.79
C ASN A 199 -15.87 -6.60 11.36
N ASN A 200 -15.17 -5.54 11.79
CA ASN A 200 -15.80 -4.29 12.21
C ASN A 200 -16.53 -3.61 11.06
N PHE A 201 -15.97 -3.62 9.84
CA PHE A 201 -16.60 -3.07 8.66
C PHE A 201 -17.83 -3.88 8.23
N VAL A 202 -17.71 -5.20 8.10
CA VAL A 202 -18.84 -6.07 7.71
C VAL A 202 -19.95 -6.05 8.75
N ALA A 203 -19.64 -5.91 10.04
CA ALA A 203 -20.62 -5.78 11.10
C ALA A 203 -21.26 -4.38 11.21
N GLY A 204 -20.91 -3.44 10.31
CA GLY A 204 -21.46 -2.08 10.35
C GLY A 204 -21.01 -1.24 11.55
N LYS A 205 -19.89 -1.59 12.19
CA LYS A 205 -19.34 -0.83 13.33
C LYS A 205 -18.48 0.35 12.88
N VAL A 206 -17.96 0.30 11.66
CA VAL A 206 -17.19 1.37 11.02
C VAL A 206 -17.75 1.65 9.64
N ALA A 207 -17.70 2.91 9.20
CA ALA A 207 -18.33 3.34 7.96
C ALA A 207 -17.47 3.11 6.71
N MET A 208 -16.16 3.11 6.86
CA MET A 208 -15.20 2.98 5.75
C MET A 208 -14.04 2.06 6.14
N ILE A 209 -13.43 1.40 5.14
CA ILE A 209 -12.19 0.65 5.28
C ILE A 209 -11.29 0.83 4.04
N PRO A 210 -10.04 1.32 4.20
CA PRO A 210 -9.07 1.33 3.11
C PRO A 210 -8.60 -0.09 2.82
N ASN A 211 -8.73 -0.53 1.56
CA ASN A 211 -8.35 -1.89 1.20
C ASN A 211 -8.10 -2.01 -0.32
N GLY A 212 -7.67 -3.19 -0.75
CA GLY A 212 -7.50 -3.53 -2.15
C GLY A 212 -8.62 -4.41 -2.70
N TYR A 213 -8.60 -4.63 -4.01
CA TYR A 213 -9.61 -5.44 -4.72
C TYR A 213 -9.76 -6.86 -4.19
N TRP A 214 -8.73 -7.42 -3.57
CA TRP A 214 -8.79 -8.75 -2.93
C TRP A 214 -9.85 -8.85 -1.83
N MET A 215 -10.32 -7.72 -1.29
CA MET A 215 -11.38 -7.70 -0.29
C MET A 215 -12.75 -8.02 -0.91
N ILE A 216 -12.97 -7.77 -2.20
CA ILE A 216 -14.26 -8.01 -2.87
C ILE A 216 -14.70 -9.45 -2.70
N ASP A 217 -13.80 -10.41 -2.92
CA ASP A 217 -14.10 -11.84 -2.80
C ASP A 217 -14.40 -12.30 -1.35
N GLN A 218 -14.16 -11.44 -0.37
CA GLN A 218 -14.42 -11.71 1.04
C GLN A 218 -15.71 -11.07 1.54
N LEU A 219 -16.30 -10.14 0.76
CA LEU A 219 -17.53 -9.47 1.14
C LEU A 219 -18.73 -10.43 1.10
N PRO A 220 -19.76 -10.19 1.95
CA PRO A 220 -20.99 -10.94 1.90
C PRO A 220 -21.63 -10.93 0.51
N GLU A 221 -22.18 -12.07 0.05
CA GLU A 221 -22.81 -12.18 -1.28
C GLU A 221 -23.93 -11.16 -1.50
N GLU A 222 -24.65 -10.81 -0.44
CA GLU A 222 -25.74 -9.82 -0.47
C GLU A 222 -25.26 -8.37 -0.70
N TRP A 223 -23.96 -8.12 -0.66
CA TRP A 223 -23.35 -6.80 -0.93
C TRP A 223 -22.84 -6.67 -2.37
N MET A 224 -22.83 -7.75 -3.12
CA MET A 224 -22.42 -7.83 -4.52
C MET A 224 -23.63 -7.84 -5.45
#